data_62d41220e55e6f59e0f45163c233306c
#
_entry.id   62d41220e55e6f59e0f45163c233306c
#
_cell.length_a   1.000
_cell.length_b   1.000
_cell.length_c   1.000
_cell.angle_alpha   90.00
_cell.angle_beta   90.00
_cell.angle_gamma   90.00
#
_symmetry.space_group_name_H-M   'P 1'
#
loop_
_entity.id
_entity.type
_entity.pdbx_description
1 polymer ?
#
loop_
_entity_poly.entity_id
_entity_poly.type
_entity_poly.pdbx_seq_one_letter_code
_entity_poly.pdbx_strand_id
1 'polypeptide(L)'
;MKRIGILTSGGDCQGLNSTIRAVAKTLYQNCGNDGVQIIGIIDGYRGLIYNETRMMKPDDFSGILTRGGTILGTSRQPFKLMRVIDENSVDKVAEMKKNYKKLELDCLVVLGGNGTQKTANLLREEGLNVVSLPKTIDNDLWGTDKTFGFQSAVDIATNVIDCIHTTATSHGRVFIVEVMGHKVGWLTLYAGIAGGADVILIPEIPYDINSVINTIKKRTESGKKFSILAVAEGAISKELVAMPKKKRKAAMAEIAYPSISYKIAKEIQDATGQETRVTVPGHFQRGGSPDAYDRVLSTRFGIAAAELIINGDYGKMVALVNNKVVAVPLEEIAGKLKAVPADHEIVAAARKMGICFGDEK
;
A
#
# COMPACT_ATOMS: atom_id res chain seq x y z
N MET A 1 25.33 7.23 23.80
CA MET A 1 24.77 6.11 22.99
C MET A 1 23.35 6.44 22.62
N LYS A 2 23.02 6.54 21.33
CA LYS A 2 21.64 6.79 20.88
C LYS A 2 20.79 5.52 20.99
N ARG A 3 19.55 5.64 21.46
CA ARG A 3 18.59 4.53 21.58
C ARG A 3 17.45 4.73 20.59
N ILE A 4 17.36 3.85 19.60
CA ILE A 4 16.45 3.99 18.47
C ILE A 4 15.43 2.86 18.47
N GLY A 5 14.15 3.22 18.65
CA GLY A 5 13.03 2.29 18.50
C GLY A 5 12.66 2.13 17.03
N ILE A 6 12.43 0.91 16.56
CA ILE A 6 11.94 0.66 15.20
C ILE A 6 10.66 -0.19 15.27
N LEU A 7 9.61 0.24 14.59
CA LEU A 7 8.37 -0.51 14.46
C LEU A 7 7.84 -0.55 13.03
N THR A 8 7.11 -1.62 12.71
CA THR A 8 6.36 -1.80 11.47
C THR A 8 4.88 -1.91 11.79
N SER A 9 4.01 -1.13 11.13
CA SER A 9 2.60 -1.06 11.47
C SER A 9 1.69 -1.13 10.23
N GLY A 10 0.51 -1.70 10.42
CA GLY A 10 -0.48 -1.92 9.37
C GLY A 10 -0.22 -3.21 8.56
N GLY A 11 -0.78 -3.32 7.36
CA GLY A 11 -0.50 -4.46 6.47
C GLY A 11 0.98 -4.53 6.12
N ASP A 12 1.55 -5.72 6.11
CA ASP A 12 2.93 -5.93 5.65
C ASP A 12 3.06 -5.80 4.13
N CYS A 13 4.28 -5.66 3.67
CA CYS A 13 4.63 -5.72 2.27
C CYS A 13 6.13 -6.04 2.10
N GLN A 14 6.51 -6.26 0.87
CA GLN A 14 7.91 -6.42 0.48
C GLN A 14 8.69 -5.13 0.78
N GLY A 15 9.98 -5.27 1.14
CA GLY A 15 10.88 -4.15 1.42
C GLY A 15 10.95 -3.69 2.88
N LEU A 16 10.05 -4.15 3.77
CA LEU A 16 10.11 -3.79 5.20
C LEU A 16 11.46 -4.16 5.84
N ASN A 17 11.87 -5.41 5.68
CA ASN A 17 13.14 -5.87 6.24
C ASN A 17 14.36 -5.21 5.57
N SER A 18 14.29 -4.94 4.26
CA SER A 18 15.32 -4.18 3.54
C SER A 18 15.51 -2.78 4.11
N THR A 19 14.39 -2.11 4.44
CA THR A 19 14.40 -0.76 5.03
C THR A 19 14.94 -0.79 6.45
N ILE A 20 14.47 -1.72 7.31
CA ILE A 20 14.98 -1.91 8.68
C ILE A 20 16.49 -2.14 8.65
N ARG A 21 16.96 -3.03 7.74
CA ARG A 21 18.38 -3.31 7.55
C ARG A 21 19.17 -2.05 7.19
N ALA A 22 18.66 -1.24 6.27
CA ALA A 22 19.36 -0.04 5.82
C ALA A 22 19.45 1.01 6.93
N VAL A 23 18.37 1.25 7.69
CA VAL A 23 18.38 2.12 8.87
C VAL A 23 19.47 1.65 9.85
N ALA A 24 19.43 0.37 10.25
CA ALA A 24 20.32 -0.18 11.24
C ALA A 24 21.80 -0.12 10.80
N LYS A 25 22.10 -0.61 9.60
CA LYS A 25 23.47 -0.63 9.09
C LYS A 25 24.06 0.77 8.95
N THR A 26 23.27 1.74 8.51
CA THR A 26 23.74 3.13 8.40
C THR A 26 24.01 3.75 9.77
N LEU A 27 23.16 3.49 10.75
CA LEU A 27 23.37 3.95 12.12
C LEU A 27 24.64 3.33 12.73
N TYR A 28 24.83 2.00 12.63
CA TYR A 28 26.02 1.34 13.13
C TYR A 28 27.30 1.82 12.41
N GLN A 29 27.24 2.04 11.10
CA GLN A 29 28.39 2.52 10.33
C GLN A 29 28.84 3.92 10.74
N ASN A 30 27.90 4.80 11.10
CA ASN A 30 28.20 6.20 11.44
C ASN A 30 28.43 6.44 12.94
N CYS A 31 27.75 5.68 13.80
CA CYS A 31 27.84 5.88 15.26
C CYS A 31 28.75 4.84 15.97
N GLY A 32 29.12 3.76 15.25
CA GLY A 32 29.76 2.60 15.87
C GLY A 32 28.78 1.72 16.65
N ASN A 33 29.19 0.48 16.94
CA ASN A 33 28.35 -0.48 17.67
C ASN A 33 28.01 -0.03 19.09
N ASP A 34 28.93 0.68 19.74
CA ASP A 34 28.74 1.22 21.08
C ASP A 34 28.07 2.60 21.10
N GLY A 35 27.93 3.23 19.93
CA GLY A 35 27.31 4.55 19.78
C GLY A 35 25.81 4.53 19.57
N VAL A 36 25.24 3.36 19.18
CA VAL A 36 23.81 3.21 18.93
C VAL A 36 23.29 1.86 19.45
N GLN A 37 22.10 1.89 20.02
CA GLN A 37 21.35 0.72 20.43
C GLN A 37 19.99 0.71 19.69
N ILE A 38 19.68 -0.37 19.00
CA ILE A 38 18.41 -0.52 18.28
C ILE A 38 17.47 -1.42 19.07
N ILE A 39 16.25 -0.94 19.27
CA ILE A 39 15.18 -1.63 19.99
C ILE A 39 14.06 -1.92 18.97
N GLY A 40 13.88 -3.19 18.64
CA GLY A 40 12.76 -3.64 17.83
C GLY A 40 11.48 -3.67 18.67
N ILE A 41 10.47 -2.92 18.24
CA ILE A 41 9.16 -2.90 18.88
C ILE A 41 8.29 -3.91 18.15
N ILE A 42 7.84 -4.93 18.87
CA ILE A 42 7.13 -6.08 18.31
C ILE A 42 5.66 -5.72 18.02
N ASP A 43 5.15 -6.19 16.88
CA ASP A 43 3.76 -5.96 16.46
C ASP A 43 3.33 -4.48 16.40
N GLY A 44 4.25 -3.62 16.02
CA GLY A 44 3.97 -2.22 15.72
C GLY A 44 3.57 -1.39 16.92
N TYR A 45 2.58 -0.50 16.76
CA TYR A 45 2.11 0.34 17.87
C TYR A 45 1.57 -0.45 19.06
N ARG A 46 1.06 -1.68 18.84
CA ARG A 46 0.66 -2.56 19.92
C ARG A 46 1.84 -2.83 20.87
N GLY A 47 3.00 -3.17 20.31
CA GLY A 47 4.20 -3.39 21.11
C GLY A 47 4.67 -2.15 21.85
N LEU A 48 4.50 -0.95 21.27
CA LEU A 48 4.83 0.29 21.99
C LEU A 48 3.84 0.58 23.13
N ILE A 49 2.54 0.25 22.95
CA ILE A 49 1.51 0.39 24.00
C ILE A 49 1.81 -0.55 25.18
N TYR A 50 2.11 -1.81 24.91
CA TYR A 50 2.26 -2.84 25.93
C TYR A 50 3.73 -3.14 26.32
N ASN A 51 4.68 -2.36 25.79
CA ASN A 51 6.13 -2.50 26.04
C ASN A 51 6.68 -3.88 25.61
N GLU A 52 6.19 -4.42 24.50
CA GLU A 52 6.68 -5.65 23.88
C GLU A 52 7.83 -5.31 22.93
N THR A 53 9.06 -5.52 23.39
CA THR A 53 10.26 -5.08 22.67
C THR A 53 11.35 -6.14 22.67
N ARG A 54 12.26 -6.04 21.72
CA ARG A 54 13.44 -6.87 21.61
C ARG A 54 14.68 -6.01 21.36
N MET A 55 15.74 -6.19 22.17
CA MET A 55 17.04 -5.63 21.88
C MET A 55 17.61 -6.27 20.62
N MET A 56 17.95 -5.46 19.63
CA MET A 56 18.49 -5.93 18.35
C MET A 56 20.02 -5.85 18.37
N LYS A 57 20.66 -6.88 17.82
CA LYS A 57 22.09 -6.95 17.61
C LYS A 57 22.44 -6.68 16.14
N PRO A 58 23.66 -6.25 15.79
CA PRO A 58 24.09 -6.04 14.41
C PRO A 58 23.81 -7.24 13.49
N ASP A 59 23.97 -8.47 13.99
CA ASP A 59 23.75 -9.71 13.25
C ASP A 59 22.28 -9.95 12.89
N ASP A 60 21.32 -9.42 13.67
CA ASP A 60 19.88 -9.53 13.36
C ASP A 60 19.51 -8.87 12.03
N PHE A 61 20.35 -7.98 11.53
CA PHE A 61 20.15 -7.26 10.26
C PHE A 61 20.89 -7.89 9.09
N SER A 62 21.58 -9.01 9.30
CA SER A 62 22.21 -9.81 8.26
C SER A 62 21.19 -10.73 7.56
N GLY A 63 21.34 -10.92 6.24
CA GLY A 63 20.51 -11.86 5.48
C GLY A 63 19.03 -11.47 5.27
N ILE A 64 18.58 -10.30 5.76
CA ILE A 64 17.17 -9.90 5.68
C ILE A 64 16.82 -9.02 4.48
N LEU A 65 17.78 -8.66 3.63
CA LEU A 65 17.55 -7.80 2.44
C LEU A 65 16.46 -8.36 1.51
N THR A 66 16.47 -9.66 1.29
CA THR A 66 15.57 -10.35 0.36
C THR A 66 14.37 -10.99 1.06
N ARG A 67 14.29 -10.86 2.37
CA ARG A 67 13.23 -11.50 3.17
C ARG A 67 11.95 -10.66 3.12
N GLY A 68 10.84 -11.27 2.66
CA GLY A 68 9.50 -10.68 2.72
C GLY A 68 8.92 -10.61 4.13
N GLY A 69 7.77 -9.97 4.27
CA GLY A 69 7.16 -9.71 5.56
C GLY A 69 8.00 -8.79 6.44
N THR A 70 7.90 -8.94 7.76
CA THR A 70 8.64 -8.14 8.74
C THR A 70 9.19 -9.01 9.88
N ILE A 71 10.47 -8.80 10.25
CA ILE A 71 11.10 -9.50 11.37
C ILE A 71 10.61 -9.00 12.74
N LEU A 72 9.87 -7.88 12.77
CA LEU A 72 9.33 -7.25 13.99
C LEU A 72 7.84 -7.58 14.21
N GLY A 73 7.20 -8.29 13.26
CA GLY A 73 5.74 -8.43 13.29
C GLY A 73 5.02 -7.11 13.03
N THR A 74 3.72 -7.16 12.89
CA THR A 74 2.88 -5.99 12.64
C THR A 74 1.47 -6.19 13.17
N SER A 75 0.82 -5.10 13.55
CA SER A 75 -0.59 -5.10 13.91
C SER A 75 -1.31 -3.88 13.34
N ARG A 76 -2.64 -4.00 13.23
CA ARG A 76 -3.50 -2.88 12.86
C ARG A 76 -4.05 -2.21 14.09
N GLN A 77 -3.65 -0.95 14.32
CA GLN A 77 -4.22 -0.07 15.33
C GLN A 77 -4.91 1.09 14.62
N PRO A 78 -6.26 1.11 14.52
CA PRO A 78 -6.96 2.17 13.79
C PRO A 78 -6.72 3.54 14.43
N PHE A 79 -6.26 4.51 13.64
CA PHE A 79 -5.95 5.86 14.11
C PHE A 79 -7.11 6.51 14.90
N LYS A 80 -8.36 6.33 14.44
CA LYS A 80 -9.55 6.87 15.12
C LYS A 80 -9.75 6.34 16.54
N LEU A 81 -9.13 5.21 16.89
CA LEU A 81 -9.21 4.59 18.21
C LEU A 81 -7.98 4.88 19.09
N MET A 82 -6.99 5.65 18.60
CA MET A 82 -5.78 5.93 19.36
C MET A 82 -6.04 6.78 20.62
N ARG A 83 -6.94 7.75 20.53
CA ARG A 83 -7.34 8.59 21.68
C ARG A 83 -8.58 8.06 22.42
N VAL A 84 -9.06 6.88 22.06
CA VAL A 84 -10.19 6.24 22.74
C VAL A 84 -9.61 5.30 23.81
N ILE A 85 -10.00 5.53 25.07
CA ILE A 85 -9.69 4.62 26.16
C ILE A 85 -10.46 3.33 25.89
N ASP A 86 -9.77 2.20 25.93
CA ASP A 86 -10.37 0.90 25.61
C ASP A 86 -11.10 0.31 26.83
N GLU A 87 -11.72 -0.86 26.64
CA GLU A 87 -12.48 -1.56 27.68
C GLU A 87 -11.63 -1.92 28.90
N ASN A 88 -10.31 -2.00 28.75
CA ASN A 88 -9.34 -2.24 29.82
C ASN A 88 -8.82 -0.95 30.47
N SER A 89 -9.45 0.19 30.20
CA SER A 89 -9.06 1.51 30.69
C SER A 89 -7.66 1.97 30.25
N VAL A 90 -7.18 1.48 29.09
CA VAL A 90 -5.86 1.83 28.53
C VAL A 90 -5.97 3.10 27.69
N ASP A 91 -5.27 4.16 28.11
CA ASP A 91 -4.94 5.32 27.28
C ASP A 91 -3.71 4.98 26.43
N LYS A 92 -3.94 4.61 25.18
CA LYS A 92 -2.89 4.13 24.27
C LYS A 92 -1.81 5.19 24.03
N VAL A 93 -2.19 6.47 23.94
CA VAL A 93 -1.23 7.57 23.71
C VAL A 93 -0.37 7.77 24.95
N ALA A 94 -0.97 7.79 26.13
CA ALA A 94 -0.26 7.92 27.39
C ALA A 94 0.72 6.74 27.61
N GLU A 95 0.28 5.50 27.35
CA GLU A 95 1.16 4.32 27.48
C GLU A 95 2.30 4.34 26.47
N MET A 96 2.07 4.72 25.20
CA MET A 96 3.15 4.87 24.21
C MET A 96 4.19 5.91 24.68
N LYS A 97 3.76 7.06 25.20
CA LYS A 97 4.65 8.10 25.75
C LYS A 97 5.44 7.60 26.96
N LYS A 98 4.79 6.90 27.87
CA LYS A 98 5.41 6.30 29.07
C LYS A 98 6.47 5.28 28.66
N ASN A 99 6.15 4.37 27.72
CA ASN A 99 7.06 3.34 27.27
C ASN A 99 8.22 3.92 26.43
N TYR A 100 7.96 4.94 25.61
CA TYR A 100 9.03 5.70 24.93
C TYR A 100 10.07 6.24 25.94
N LYS A 101 9.60 6.86 27.01
CA LYS A 101 10.47 7.38 28.09
C LYS A 101 11.16 6.24 28.87
N LYS A 102 10.42 5.17 29.23
CA LYS A 102 10.96 4.01 29.94
C LYS A 102 12.08 3.31 29.17
N LEU A 103 11.93 3.24 27.84
CA LEU A 103 12.92 2.68 26.94
C LEU A 103 14.07 3.66 26.65
N GLU A 104 13.98 4.90 27.15
CA GLU A 104 14.95 5.98 26.93
C GLU A 104 15.22 6.20 25.43
N LEU A 105 14.15 6.18 24.60
CA LEU A 105 14.30 6.34 23.16
C LEU A 105 14.66 7.79 22.82
N ASP A 106 15.71 7.97 22.02
CA ASP A 106 16.04 9.25 21.39
C ASP A 106 15.16 9.51 20.16
N CYS A 107 14.75 8.45 19.44
CA CYS A 107 13.89 8.53 18.28
C CYS A 107 13.12 7.22 18.07
N LEU A 108 11.91 7.35 17.52
CA LEU A 108 11.07 6.26 17.03
C LEU A 108 11.04 6.26 15.51
N VAL A 109 11.50 5.17 14.90
CA VAL A 109 11.40 4.93 13.45
C VAL A 109 10.12 4.15 13.16
N VAL A 110 9.26 4.68 12.31
CA VAL A 110 7.94 4.14 12.03
C VAL A 110 7.81 3.79 10.55
N LEU A 111 7.60 2.51 10.24
CA LEU A 111 7.36 2.05 8.87
C LEU A 111 5.89 1.72 8.70
N GLY A 112 5.16 2.46 7.85
CA GLY A 112 3.73 2.19 7.69
C GLY A 112 3.01 3.00 6.64
N GLY A 113 1.73 2.64 6.43
CA GLY A 113 0.82 3.30 5.49
C GLY A 113 0.11 4.52 6.11
N ASN A 114 -0.94 5.00 5.44
CA ASN A 114 -1.64 6.24 5.77
C ASN A 114 -2.11 6.34 7.25
N GLY A 115 -2.72 5.27 7.78
CA GLY A 115 -3.13 5.25 9.20
C GLY A 115 -1.95 5.34 10.16
N THR A 116 -0.84 4.70 9.83
CA THR A 116 0.41 4.71 10.61
C THR A 116 1.06 6.09 10.60
N GLN A 117 1.05 6.78 9.45
CA GLN A 117 1.58 8.16 9.33
C GLN A 117 0.77 9.15 10.20
N LYS A 118 -0.56 8.98 10.28
CA LYS A 118 -1.40 9.77 11.19
C LYS A 118 -1.01 9.57 12.65
N THR A 119 -0.76 8.34 13.06
CA THR A 119 -0.32 8.05 14.44
C THR A 119 1.11 8.55 14.69
N ALA A 120 2.01 8.47 13.70
CA ALA A 120 3.35 9.04 13.78
C ALA A 120 3.30 10.56 14.00
N ASN A 121 2.43 11.27 13.25
CA ASN A 121 2.22 12.70 13.45
C ASN A 121 1.62 13.02 14.82
N LEU A 122 0.65 12.23 15.28
CA LEU A 122 0.09 12.35 16.63
C LEU A 122 1.18 12.25 17.71
N LEU A 123 2.08 11.28 17.61
CA LEU A 123 3.17 11.12 18.56
C LEU A 123 4.17 12.29 18.48
N ARG A 124 4.42 12.84 17.28
CA ARG A 124 5.19 14.09 17.12
C ARG A 124 4.52 15.26 17.84
N GLU A 125 3.22 15.43 17.68
CA GLU A 125 2.45 16.48 18.39
C GLU A 125 2.51 16.32 19.93
N GLU A 126 2.60 15.07 20.38
CA GLU A 126 2.78 14.73 21.81
C GLU A 126 4.23 14.90 22.31
N GLY A 127 5.13 15.43 21.46
CA GLY A 127 6.50 15.76 21.80
C GLY A 127 7.51 14.62 21.67
N LEU A 128 7.19 13.53 20.95
CA LEU A 128 8.14 12.46 20.68
C LEU A 128 8.92 12.72 19.40
N ASN A 129 10.19 12.37 19.39
CA ASN A 129 11.02 12.37 18.19
C ASN A 129 10.64 11.16 17.31
N VAL A 130 10.13 11.43 16.12
CA VAL A 130 9.67 10.40 15.19
C VAL A 130 10.27 10.67 13.80
N VAL A 131 10.76 9.61 13.15
CA VAL A 131 11.09 9.58 11.72
C VAL A 131 10.26 8.48 11.09
N SER A 132 9.61 8.75 9.97
CA SER A 132 8.74 7.78 9.33
C SER A 132 9.15 7.44 7.91
N LEU A 133 8.67 6.28 7.44
CA LEU A 133 9.02 5.68 6.16
C LEU A 133 7.74 5.21 5.45
N PRO A 134 7.59 5.52 4.14
CA PRO A 134 6.35 5.30 3.40
C PRO A 134 6.22 3.85 2.94
N LYS A 135 5.52 3.02 3.73
CA LYS A 135 5.32 1.59 3.51
C LYS A 135 3.87 1.31 3.14
N THR A 136 3.63 0.98 1.88
CA THR A 136 2.34 0.44 1.41
C THR A 136 2.47 -0.08 -0.03
N ILE A 137 1.71 -1.11 -0.38
CA ILE A 137 1.55 -1.56 -1.77
C ILE A 137 0.60 -0.67 -2.57
N ASP A 138 -0.21 0.16 -1.90
CA ASP A 138 -1.27 0.95 -2.53
C ASP A 138 -0.73 2.23 -3.20
N ASN A 139 0.49 2.65 -2.88
CA ASN A 139 1.11 3.91 -3.32
C ASN A 139 0.24 5.16 -3.04
N ASP A 140 -0.52 5.12 -1.94
CA ASP A 140 -1.55 6.10 -1.57
C ASP A 140 -1.07 7.22 -0.63
N LEU A 141 0.22 7.24 -0.28
CA LEU A 141 0.77 8.23 0.63
C LEU A 141 1.09 9.55 -0.09
N TRP A 142 0.53 10.64 0.44
CA TRP A 142 0.83 11.99 -0.03
C TRP A 142 2.29 12.37 0.25
N GLY A 143 2.88 13.19 -0.61
CA GLY A 143 4.24 13.73 -0.44
C GLY A 143 5.36 12.81 -0.95
N THR A 144 5.03 11.65 -1.51
CA THR A 144 6.02 10.76 -2.14
C THR A 144 5.52 10.22 -3.48
N ASP A 145 6.40 10.15 -4.48
CA ASP A 145 6.09 9.58 -5.80
C ASP A 145 5.87 8.06 -5.69
N LYS A 146 6.70 7.38 -4.89
CA LYS A 146 6.65 5.92 -4.71
C LYS A 146 6.75 5.55 -3.23
N THR A 147 6.03 4.50 -2.87
CA THR A 147 6.14 3.80 -1.59
C THR A 147 6.82 2.46 -1.82
N PHE A 148 7.66 2.00 -0.88
CA PHE A 148 8.24 0.67 -1.04
C PHE A 148 7.19 -0.41 -0.77
N GLY A 149 7.32 -1.53 -1.48
CA GLY A 149 6.34 -2.60 -1.59
C GLY A 149 5.38 -2.44 -2.78
N PHE A 150 5.26 -1.24 -3.34
CA PHE A 150 4.38 -0.98 -4.48
C PHE A 150 4.85 -1.71 -5.74
N GLN A 151 6.14 -1.55 -6.12
CA GLN A 151 6.64 -2.16 -7.35
C GLN A 151 6.60 -3.69 -7.29
N SER A 152 7.00 -4.28 -6.18
CA SER A 152 6.91 -5.73 -5.98
C SER A 152 5.47 -6.25 -6.09
N ALA A 153 4.50 -5.50 -5.58
CA ALA A 153 3.08 -5.86 -5.71
C ALA A 153 2.57 -5.69 -7.15
N VAL A 154 3.04 -4.67 -7.90
CA VAL A 154 2.77 -4.52 -9.34
C VAL A 154 3.28 -5.74 -10.10
N ASP A 155 4.50 -6.18 -9.85
CA ASP A 155 5.11 -7.33 -10.53
C ASP A 155 4.31 -8.61 -10.25
N ILE A 156 3.87 -8.83 -9.02
CA ILE A 156 3.04 -10.00 -8.68
C ILE A 156 1.68 -9.93 -9.38
N ALA A 157 1.01 -8.78 -9.35
CA ALA A 157 -0.28 -8.61 -10.00
C ALA A 157 -0.17 -8.75 -11.53
N THR A 158 0.90 -8.22 -12.13
CA THR A 158 1.21 -8.38 -13.55
C THR A 158 1.42 -9.85 -13.91
N ASN A 159 2.21 -10.58 -13.12
CA ASN A 159 2.43 -12.01 -13.35
C ASN A 159 1.13 -12.83 -13.29
N VAL A 160 0.19 -12.47 -12.41
CA VAL A 160 -1.14 -13.10 -12.40
C VAL A 160 -1.88 -12.82 -13.70
N ILE A 161 -1.88 -11.57 -14.20
CA ILE A 161 -2.52 -11.20 -15.47
C ILE A 161 -1.87 -11.97 -16.64
N ASP A 162 -0.54 -12.07 -16.68
CA ASP A 162 0.20 -12.82 -17.71
C ASP A 162 -0.18 -14.30 -17.72
N CYS A 163 -0.32 -14.93 -16.55
CA CYS A 163 -0.80 -16.30 -16.43
C CYS A 163 -2.24 -16.45 -16.97
N ILE A 164 -3.09 -15.45 -16.73
CA ILE A 164 -4.47 -15.43 -17.23
C ILE A 164 -4.49 -15.27 -18.75
N HIS A 165 -3.60 -14.48 -19.36
CA HIS A 165 -3.51 -14.34 -20.81
C HIS A 165 -3.41 -15.68 -21.54
N THR A 166 -2.58 -16.60 -21.07
CA THR A 166 -2.35 -17.89 -21.70
C THR A 166 -3.60 -18.76 -21.70
N THR A 167 -4.32 -18.81 -20.58
CA THR A 167 -5.58 -19.57 -20.48
C THR A 167 -6.74 -18.83 -21.19
N ALA A 168 -6.77 -17.52 -21.18
CA ALA A 168 -7.77 -16.72 -21.91
C ALA A 168 -7.73 -16.98 -23.40
N THR A 169 -6.54 -17.01 -23.98
CA THR A 169 -6.31 -17.35 -25.39
C THR A 169 -6.86 -18.72 -25.76
N SER A 170 -6.74 -19.70 -24.86
CA SER A 170 -7.18 -21.08 -25.10
C SER A 170 -8.71 -21.23 -25.04
N HIS A 171 -9.40 -20.46 -24.20
CA HIS A 171 -10.80 -20.70 -23.89
C HIS A 171 -11.79 -19.66 -24.46
N GLY A 172 -11.33 -18.51 -24.93
CA GLY A 172 -12.22 -17.49 -25.52
C GLY A 172 -13.23 -16.91 -24.53
N ARG A 173 -12.81 -16.61 -23.29
CA ARG A 173 -13.66 -16.13 -22.19
C ARG A 173 -13.33 -14.68 -21.81
N VAL A 174 -14.19 -14.10 -20.98
CA VAL A 174 -13.88 -12.85 -20.28
C VAL A 174 -13.25 -13.18 -18.91
N PHE A 175 -12.08 -12.65 -18.63
CA PHE A 175 -11.40 -12.80 -17.36
C PHE A 175 -11.30 -11.48 -16.63
N ILE A 176 -11.57 -11.53 -15.32
CA ILE A 176 -11.47 -10.38 -14.43
C ILE A 176 -10.41 -10.72 -13.37
N VAL A 177 -9.39 -9.89 -13.26
CA VAL A 177 -8.39 -9.98 -12.19
C VAL A 177 -8.64 -8.84 -11.21
N GLU A 178 -9.02 -9.19 -9.98
CA GLU A 178 -9.21 -8.21 -8.91
C GLU A 178 -7.89 -7.88 -8.24
N VAL A 179 -7.54 -6.61 -8.23
CA VAL A 179 -6.27 -6.11 -7.74
C VAL A 179 -6.50 -5.29 -6.47
N MET A 180 -5.65 -5.46 -5.47
CA MET A 180 -5.67 -4.65 -4.24
C MET A 180 -5.37 -3.18 -4.53
N GLY A 181 -5.53 -2.30 -3.55
CA GLY A 181 -5.28 -0.86 -3.67
C GLY A 181 -6.17 -0.05 -2.73
N HIS A 182 -7.05 -0.72 -1.98
CA HIS A 182 -7.98 -0.14 -1.02
C HIS A 182 -8.84 0.99 -1.63
N LYS A 183 -8.42 2.25 -1.51
CA LYS A 183 -9.18 3.43 -1.96
C LYS A 183 -8.63 4.07 -3.23
N VAL A 184 -7.53 3.58 -3.74
CA VAL A 184 -6.84 4.15 -4.90
C VAL A 184 -6.53 3.09 -5.94
N GLY A 185 -6.41 3.50 -7.18
CA GLY A 185 -6.24 2.62 -8.32
C GLY A 185 -4.80 2.46 -8.82
N TRP A 186 -3.79 2.98 -8.13
CA TRP A 186 -2.41 2.94 -8.63
C TRP A 186 -1.93 1.54 -8.98
N LEU A 187 -2.15 0.58 -8.08
CA LEU A 187 -1.70 -0.81 -8.27
C LEU A 187 -2.39 -1.44 -9.47
N THR A 188 -3.70 -1.28 -9.57
CA THR A 188 -4.51 -1.81 -10.69
C THR A 188 -4.15 -1.16 -12.02
N LEU A 189 -3.92 0.17 -12.02
CA LEU A 189 -3.53 0.91 -13.22
C LEU A 189 -2.19 0.40 -13.78
N TYR A 190 -1.18 0.31 -12.93
CA TYR A 190 0.14 -0.16 -13.35
C TYR A 190 0.13 -1.63 -13.78
N ALA A 191 -0.46 -2.52 -12.98
CA ALA A 191 -0.53 -3.94 -13.29
C ALA A 191 -1.41 -4.21 -14.53
N GLY A 192 -2.51 -3.48 -14.69
CA GLY A 192 -3.40 -3.63 -15.85
C GLY A 192 -2.73 -3.20 -17.16
N ILE A 193 -1.98 -2.09 -17.16
CA ILE A 193 -1.21 -1.65 -18.33
C ILE A 193 -0.08 -2.64 -18.61
N ALA A 194 0.71 -3.01 -17.61
CA ALA A 194 1.85 -3.91 -17.77
C ALA A 194 1.42 -5.31 -18.22
N GLY A 195 0.30 -5.83 -17.72
CA GLY A 195 -0.27 -7.12 -18.09
C GLY A 195 -1.18 -7.06 -19.33
N GLY A 196 -1.32 -5.92 -20.01
CA GLY A 196 -2.08 -5.81 -21.25
C GLY A 196 -3.59 -6.01 -21.09
N ALA A 197 -4.19 -5.53 -20.00
CA ALA A 197 -5.63 -5.56 -19.80
C ALA A 197 -6.36 -4.69 -20.83
N ASP A 198 -7.51 -5.16 -21.29
CA ASP A 198 -8.37 -4.44 -22.25
C ASP A 198 -9.25 -3.39 -21.55
N VAL A 199 -9.57 -3.64 -20.28
CA VAL A 199 -10.35 -2.75 -19.43
C VAL A 199 -9.64 -2.61 -18.09
N ILE A 200 -9.54 -1.38 -17.57
CA ILE A 200 -8.98 -1.08 -16.24
C ILE A 200 -10.00 -0.25 -15.46
N LEU A 201 -10.52 -0.80 -14.35
CA LEU A 201 -11.49 -0.12 -13.50
C LEU A 201 -10.86 0.27 -12.18
N ILE A 202 -10.81 1.58 -11.89
CA ILE A 202 -10.20 2.15 -10.69
C ILE A 202 -11.19 3.03 -9.92
N PRO A 203 -11.03 3.20 -8.60
CA PRO A 203 -11.97 3.98 -7.78
C PRO A 203 -12.14 5.43 -8.21
N GLU A 204 -11.09 6.02 -8.76
CA GLU A 204 -11.04 7.44 -9.16
C GLU A 204 -11.80 7.74 -10.44
N ILE A 205 -12.05 6.71 -11.26
CA ILE A 205 -12.83 6.81 -12.51
C ILE A 205 -14.06 5.91 -12.36
N PRO A 206 -15.21 6.43 -11.89
CA PRO A 206 -16.42 5.64 -11.73
C PRO A 206 -16.90 5.07 -13.06
N TYR A 207 -17.10 3.76 -13.10
CA TYR A 207 -17.48 3.06 -14.32
C TYR A 207 -18.99 3.04 -14.58
N ASP A 208 -19.35 3.01 -15.84
CA ASP A 208 -20.65 2.59 -16.35
C ASP A 208 -20.51 1.17 -16.91
N ILE A 209 -21.29 0.23 -16.38
CA ILE A 209 -21.22 -1.16 -16.82
C ILE A 209 -21.55 -1.32 -18.31
N ASN A 210 -22.42 -0.47 -18.86
CA ASN A 210 -22.76 -0.49 -20.28
C ASN A 210 -21.56 -0.14 -21.17
N SER A 211 -20.71 0.80 -20.74
CA SER A 211 -19.47 1.13 -21.44
C SER A 211 -18.52 -0.08 -21.49
N VAL A 212 -18.37 -0.79 -20.37
CA VAL A 212 -17.57 -2.02 -20.29
C VAL A 212 -18.14 -3.10 -21.22
N ILE A 213 -19.46 -3.36 -21.15
CA ILE A 213 -20.16 -4.35 -22.00
C ILE A 213 -19.99 -4.01 -23.48
N ASN A 214 -20.17 -2.74 -23.86
CA ASN A 214 -20.01 -2.29 -25.24
C ASN A 214 -18.57 -2.50 -25.75
N THR A 215 -17.58 -2.24 -24.89
CA THR A 215 -16.18 -2.51 -25.24
C THR A 215 -15.94 -3.99 -25.50
N ILE A 216 -16.46 -4.89 -24.65
CA ILE A 216 -16.34 -6.34 -24.83
C ILE A 216 -17.04 -6.79 -26.12
N LYS A 217 -18.26 -6.30 -26.41
CA LYS A 217 -18.99 -6.62 -27.63
C LYS A 217 -18.24 -6.19 -28.89
N LYS A 218 -17.74 -4.94 -28.93
CA LYS A 218 -16.91 -4.42 -30.05
C LYS A 218 -15.68 -5.26 -30.28
N ARG A 219 -15.03 -5.71 -29.23
CA ARG A 219 -13.86 -6.61 -29.32
C ARG A 219 -14.23 -7.95 -29.96
N THR A 220 -15.32 -8.55 -29.50
CA THR A 220 -15.84 -9.83 -30.05
C THR A 220 -16.22 -9.68 -31.53
N GLU A 221 -16.91 -8.62 -31.89
CA GLU A 221 -17.27 -8.30 -33.27
C GLU A 221 -16.05 -8.09 -34.17
N SER A 222 -14.95 -7.56 -33.62
CA SER A 222 -13.64 -7.43 -34.31
C SER A 222 -12.83 -8.72 -34.36
N GLY A 223 -13.39 -9.85 -33.93
CA GLY A 223 -12.77 -11.17 -33.99
C GLY A 223 -11.84 -11.49 -32.80
N LYS A 224 -11.83 -10.67 -31.73
CA LYS A 224 -11.08 -10.97 -30.50
C LYS A 224 -11.84 -12.01 -29.69
N LYS A 225 -11.17 -13.14 -29.39
CA LYS A 225 -11.82 -14.29 -28.73
C LYS A 225 -11.99 -14.12 -27.23
N PHE A 226 -11.19 -13.27 -26.56
CA PHE A 226 -11.21 -13.06 -25.12
C PHE A 226 -11.04 -11.58 -24.75
N SER A 227 -11.36 -11.25 -23.51
CA SER A 227 -11.04 -9.95 -22.92
C SER A 227 -10.56 -10.12 -21.49
N ILE A 228 -9.61 -9.28 -21.08
CA ILE A 228 -9.05 -9.25 -19.73
C ILE A 228 -9.34 -7.89 -19.09
N LEU A 229 -9.93 -7.95 -17.91
CA LEU A 229 -10.24 -6.78 -17.11
C LEU A 229 -9.37 -6.78 -15.85
N ALA A 230 -8.66 -5.70 -15.57
CA ALA A 230 -8.03 -5.42 -14.28
C ALA A 230 -8.97 -4.52 -13.47
N VAL A 231 -9.44 -5.01 -12.33
CA VAL A 231 -10.45 -4.33 -11.52
C VAL A 231 -9.90 -4.08 -10.13
N ALA A 232 -9.83 -2.82 -9.70
CA ALA A 232 -9.46 -2.50 -8.32
C ALA A 232 -10.53 -2.99 -7.35
N GLU A 233 -10.14 -3.52 -6.19
CA GLU A 233 -11.08 -3.92 -5.13
C GLU A 233 -12.00 -2.79 -4.67
N GLY A 234 -11.56 -1.54 -4.86
CA GLY A 234 -12.31 -0.32 -4.55
C GLY A 234 -13.06 0.29 -5.75
N ALA A 235 -13.10 -0.36 -6.92
CA ALA A 235 -13.81 0.15 -8.10
C ALA A 235 -15.28 0.41 -7.78
N ILE A 236 -15.84 1.49 -8.33
CA ILE A 236 -17.20 1.95 -8.01
C ILE A 236 -17.95 2.37 -9.27
N SER A 237 -19.23 2.02 -9.38
CA SER A 237 -20.06 2.45 -10.51
C SER A 237 -20.53 3.90 -10.40
N LYS A 238 -20.81 4.54 -11.54
CA LYS A 238 -21.41 5.88 -11.61
C LYS A 238 -22.72 5.97 -10.82
N GLU A 239 -23.54 4.93 -10.84
CA GLU A 239 -24.79 4.85 -10.08
C GLU A 239 -24.55 4.95 -8.56
N LEU A 240 -23.58 4.20 -8.05
CA LEU A 240 -23.25 4.23 -6.63
C LEU A 240 -22.65 5.58 -6.20
N VAL A 241 -21.84 6.19 -7.06
CA VAL A 241 -21.28 7.53 -6.78
C VAL A 241 -22.36 8.61 -6.74
N ALA A 242 -23.37 8.52 -7.60
CA ALA A 242 -24.50 9.45 -7.60
C ALA A 242 -25.38 9.37 -6.34
N MET A 243 -25.29 8.28 -5.56
CA MET A 243 -26.07 8.14 -4.34
C MET A 243 -25.49 8.98 -3.19
N PRO A 244 -26.35 9.53 -2.30
CA PRO A 244 -25.91 10.14 -1.04
C PRO A 244 -25.05 9.16 -0.22
N LYS A 245 -24.00 9.67 0.43
CA LYS A 245 -22.98 8.85 1.14
C LYS A 245 -23.57 7.76 2.05
N LYS A 246 -24.65 8.06 2.79
CA LYS A 246 -25.30 7.11 3.70
C LYS A 246 -25.98 5.96 2.92
N LYS A 247 -26.73 6.29 1.84
CA LYS A 247 -27.39 5.30 0.98
C LYS A 247 -26.36 4.45 0.23
N ARG A 248 -25.31 5.08 -0.30
CA ARG A 248 -24.20 4.38 -0.97
C ARG A 248 -23.54 3.34 -0.05
N LYS A 249 -23.24 3.71 1.21
CA LYS A 249 -22.66 2.79 2.19
C LYS A 249 -23.59 1.59 2.46
N ALA A 250 -24.89 1.81 2.58
CA ALA A 250 -25.87 0.75 2.74
C ALA A 250 -25.90 -0.15 1.51
N ALA A 251 -26.05 0.43 0.29
CA ALA A 251 -26.06 -0.32 -0.96
C ALA A 251 -24.79 -1.16 -1.17
N MET A 252 -23.62 -0.63 -0.80
CA MET A 252 -22.35 -1.41 -0.86
C MET A 252 -22.33 -2.56 0.14
N ALA A 253 -22.93 -2.41 1.31
CA ALA A 253 -23.02 -3.48 2.31
C ALA A 253 -24.03 -4.58 1.93
N GLU A 254 -25.01 -4.25 1.09
CA GLU A 254 -26.03 -5.17 0.59
C GLU A 254 -25.60 -5.91 -0.69
N ILE A 255 -24.40 -5.64 -1.22
CA ILE A 255 -23.88 -6.36 -2.39
C ILE A 255 -23.75 -7.85 -2.02
N ALA A 256 -24.60 -8.69 -2.62
CA ALA A 256 -24.67 -10.13 -2.37
C ALA A 256 -23.52 -10.94 -3.02
N TYR A 257 -22.42 -10.30 -3.36
CA TYR A 257 -21.26 -10.92 -4.01
C TYR A 257 -20.03 -10.82 -3.11
N PRO A 258 -19.10 -11.78 -3.21
CA PRO A 258 -17.85 -11.76 -2.43
C PRO A 258 -17.00 -10.51 -2.65
N SER A 259 -17.05 -9.93 -3.86
CA SER A 259 -16.40 -8.66 -4.22
C SER A 259 -17.08 -8.00 -5.41
N ILE A 260 -16.66 -6.77 -5.72
CA ILE A 260 -17.17 -5.99 -6.86
C ILE A 260 -16.93 -6.71 -8.19
N SER A 261 -15.82 -7.44 -8.32
CA SER A 261 -15.46 -8.17 -9.54
C SER A 261 -16.43 -9.28 -9.87
N TYR A 262 -17.00 -9.95 -8.88
CA TYR A 262 -18.05 -10.98 -9.11
C TYR A 262 -19.37 -10.35 -9.57
N LYS A 263 -19.72 -9.17 -9.07
CA LYS A 263 -20.88 -8.41 -9.56
C LYS A 263 -20.69 -8.04 -11.03
N ILE A 264 -19.54 -7.44 -11.37
CA ILE A 264 -19.19 -7.06 -12.74
C ILE A 264 -19.21 -8.29 -13.67
N ALA A 265 -18.64 -9.41 -13.22
CA ALA A 265 -18.64 -10.65 -13.98
C ALA A 265 -20.05 -11.13 -14.32
N LYS A 266 -20.96 -11.11 -13.35
CA LYS A 266 -22.36 -11.49 -13.55
C LYS A 266 -23.06 -10.56 -14.54
N GLU A 267 -22.90 -9.26 -14.40
CA GLU A 267 -23.52 -8.27 -15.31
C GLU A 267 -22.99 -8.41 -16.74
N ILE A 268 -21.70 -8.66 -16.94
CA ILE A 268 -21.12 -8.93 -18.26
C ILE A 268 -21.67 -10.23 -18.85
N GLN A 269 -21.70 -11.31 -18.08
CA GLN A 269 -22.19 -12.61 -18.54
C GLN A 269 -23.67 -12.55 -18.96
N ASP A 270 -24.50 -11.88 -18.18
CA ASP A 270 -25.95 -11.73 -18.49
C ASP A 270 -26.18 -10.90 -19.75
N ALA A 271 -25.35 -9.87 -19.98
CA ALA A 271 -25.55 -8.96 -21.15
C ALA A 271 -24.88 -9.46 -22.43
N THR A 272 -23.89 -10.34 -22.36
CA THR A 272 -23.10 -10.79 -23.51
C THR A 272 -23.26 -12.26 -23.83
N GLY A 273 -23.73 -13.07 -22.88
CA GLY A 273 -23.72 -14.53 -22.96
C GLY A 273 -22.35 -15.16 -22.88
N GLN A 274 -21.27 -14.38 -22.77
CA GLN A 274 -19.92 -14.89 -22.68
C GLN A 274 -19.62 -15.38 -21.26
N GLU A 275 -18.98 -16.54 -21.18
CA GLU A 275 -18.53 -17.08 -19.90
C GLU A 275 -17.49 -16.16 -19.25
N THR A 276 -17.73 -15.77 -18.00
CA THR A 276 -16.82 -14.92 -17.23
C THR A 276 -16.14 -15.68 -16.11
N ARG A 277 -14.89 -15.34 -15.81
CA ARG A 277 -14.11 -15.91 -14.70
C ARG A 277 -13.44 -14.79 -13.90
N VAL A 278 -13.45 -14.95 -12.58
CA VAL A 278 -12.83 -13.98 -11.65
C VAL A 278 -11.64 -14.65 -10.97
N THR A 279 -10.53 -13.95 -10.94
CA THR A 279 -9.33 -14.30 -10.19
C THR A 279 -9.06 -13.21 -9.17
N VAL A 280 -8.96 -13.58 -7.90
CA VAL A 280 -8.66 -12.67 -6.80
C VAL A 280 -7.35 -13.11 -6.14
N PRO A 281 -6.19 -12.58 -6.55
CA PRO A 281 -4.90 -12.93 -5.96
C PRO A 281 -4.79 -12.52 -4.48
N GLY A 282 -5.51 -11.48 -4.06
CA GLY A 282 -5.61 -11.07 -2.67
C GLY A 282 -4.24 -10.85 -2.03
N HIS A 283 -4.00 -11.46 -0.87
CA HIS A 283 -2.77 -11.28 -0.10
C HIS A 283 -1.49 -11.83 -0.77
N PHE A 284 -1.59 -12.58 -1.87
CA PHE A 284 -0.43 -12.90 -2.71
C PHE A 284 0.37 -11.64 -3.09
N GLN A 285 -0.33 -10.54 -3.35
CA GLN A 285 0.26 -9.24 -3.72
C GLN A 285 1.12 -8.61 -2.61
N ARG A 286 1.02 -9.10 -1.36
CA ARG A 286 1.82 -8.65 -0.20
C ARG A 286 2.99 -9.58 0.11
N GLY A 287 3.01 -10.76 -0.47
CA GLY A 287 3.94 -11.84 -0.13
C GLY A 287 5.22 -11.84 -0.97
N GLY A 288 6.13 -12.73 -0.61
CA GLY A 288 7.35 -12.96 -1.36
C GLY A 288 8.48 -11.96 -1.07
N SER A 289 9.58 -12.14 -1.80
CA SER A 289 10.75 -11.26 -1.74
C SER A 289 10.45 -9.92 -2.41
N PRO A 290 11.04 -8.81 -1.91
CA PRO A 290 11.02 -7.55 -2.65
C PRO A 290 11.76 -7.71 -3.99
N ASP A 291 11.25 -7.06 -5.04
CA ASP A 291 11.93 -6.94 -6.32
C ASP A 291 13.20 -6.08 -6.22
N ALA A 292 13.95 -5.97 -7.31
CA ALA A 292 15.19 -5.21 -7.32
C ALA A 292 14.94 -3.71 -7.08
N TYR A 293 13.84 -3.16 -7.62
CA TYR A 293 13.50 -1.76 -7.44
C TYR A 293 13.20 -1.44 -5.97
N ASP A 294 12.34 -2.23 -5.32
CA ASP A 294 11.99 -2.01 -3.92
C ASP A 294 13.18 -2.24 -2.97
N ARG A 295 14.11 -3.17 -3.28
CA ARG A 295 15.34 -3.34 -2.50
C ARG A 295 16.20 -2.07 -2.54
N VAL A 296 16.37 -1.47 -3.71
CA VAL A 296 17.15 -0.23 -3.88
C VAL A 296 16.43 0.95 -3.22
N LEU A 297 15.12 1.12 -3.46
CA LEU A 297 14.32 2.19 -2.87
C LEU A 297 14.31 2.10 -1.34
N SER A 298 14.06 0.91 -0.78
CA SER A 298 14.10 0.64 0.66
C SER A 298 15.46 0.96 1.27
N THR A 299 16.55 0.63 0.57
CA THR A 299 17.91 0.94 1.03
C THR A 299 18.12 2.45 1.06
N ARG A 300 17.78 3.18 -0.01
CA ARG A 300 17.88 4.64 -0.07
C ARG A 300 17.06 5.32 1.04
N PHE A 301 15.84 4.85 1.25
CA PHE A 301 14.95 5.39 2.30
C PHE A 301 15.50 5.13 3.71
N GLY A 302 16.00 3.92 3.96
CA GLY A 302 16.58 3.59 5.25
C GLY A 302 17.85 4.40 5.57
N ILE A 303 18.71 4.65 4.59
CA ILE A 303 19.89 5.53 4.72
C ILE A 303 19.43 6.94 5.10
N ALA A 304 18.50 7.53 4.34
CA ALA A 304 18.03 8.88 4.60
C ALA A 304 17.35 9.01 5.99
N ALA A 305 16.59 8.00 6.42
CA ALA A 305 16.02 7.98 7.77
C ALA A 305 17.12 7.98 8.85
N ALA A 306 18.18 7.21 8.65
CA ALA A 306 19.31 7.20 9.58
C ALA A 306 20.05 8.54 9.61
N GLU A 307 20.22 9.21 8.46
CA GLU A 307 20.81 10.55 8.39
C GLU A 307 19.96 11.59 9.13
N LEU A 308 18.64 11.56 9.01
CA LEU A 308 17.73 12.41 9.80
C LEU A 308 17.94 12.18 11.31
N ILE A 309 18.06 10.92 11.73
CA ILE A 309 18.28 10.57 13.14
C ILE A 309 19.66 11.07 13.64
N ILE A 310 20.70 10.91 12.84
CA ILE A 310 22.06 11.35 13.18
C ILE A 310 22.09 12.86 13.38
N ASN A 311 21.42 13.60 12.48
CA ASN A 311 21.35 15.05 12.48
C ASN A 311 20.35 15.63 13.51
N GLY A 312 19.54 14.79 14.18
CA GLY A 312 18.49 15.25 15.09
C GLY A 312 17.30 15.93 14.39
N ASP A 313 17.11 15.64 13.11
CA ASP A 313 16.06 16.23 12.26
C ASP A 313 14.80 15.34 12.25
N TYR A 314 13.96 15.47 13.25
CA TYR A 314 12.80 14.64 13.51
C TYR A 314 11.49 15.23 12.95
N GLY A 315 10.41 14.49 13.10
CA GLY A 315 9.06 14.92 12.73
C GLY A 315 8.78 14.84 11.22
N LYS A 316 9.56 14.05 10.49
CA LYS A 316 9.51 13.97 9.03
C LYS A 316 9.30 12.54 8.52
N MET A 317 8.72 12.43 7.33
CA MET A 317 8.71 11.21 6.52
C MET A 317 9.76 11.32 5.43
N VAL A 318 10.56 10.27 5.28
CA VAL A 318 11.40 10.11 4.09
C VAL A 318 10.49 9.90 2.86
N ALA A 319 10.80 10.55 1.76
CA ALA A 319 9.97 10.52 0.54
C ALA A 319 10.84 10.46 -0.73
N LEU A 320 10.25 10.00 -1.82
CA LEU A 320 10.82 10.12 -3.16
C LEU A 320 10.08 11.22 -3.92
N VAL A 321 10.77 12.23 -4.39
CA VAL A 321 10.21 13.32 -5.20
C VAL A 321 11.12 13.57 -6.38
N ASN A 322 10.60 13.45 -7.60
CA ASN A 322 11.40 13.60 -8.83
C ASN A 322 12.68 12.74 -8.81
N ASN A 323 12.54 11.48 -8.40
CA ASN A 323 13.63 10.50 -8.24
C ASN A 323 14.72 10.86 -7.21
N LYS A 324 14.53 11.90 -6.41
CA LYS A 324 15.41 12.28 -5.29
C LYS A 324 14.77 11.89 -3.97
N VAL A 325 15.58 11.38 -3.04
CA VAL A 325 15.14 11.13 -1.67
C VAL A 325 15.18 12.45 -0.91
N VAL A 326 14.06 12.80 -0.30
CA VAL A 326 13.85 14.03 0.47
C VAL A 326 13.17 13.71 1.79
N ALA A 327 13.06 14.70 2.68
CA ALA A 327 12.28 14.59 3.91
C ALA A 327 11.11 15.59 3.87
N VAL A 328 9.90 15.11 4.20
CA VAL A 328 8.65 15.90 4.19
C VAL A 328 8.09 15.94 5.61
N PRO A 329 7.69 17.10 6.14
CA PRO A 329 7.08 17.20 7.46
C PRO A 329 5.84 16.30 7.61
N LEU A 330 5.73 15.59 8.72
CA LEU A 330 4.60 14.68 8.98
C LEU A 330 3.25 15.40 8.99
N GLU A 331 3.21 16.63 9.44
CA GLU A 331 2.00 17.47 9.45
C GLU A 331 1.47 17.79 8.05
N GLU A 332 2.35 17.85 7.06
CA GLU A 332 1.96 18.14 5.67
C GLU A 332 1.33 16.93 4.98
N ILE A 333 1.61 15.70 5.45
CA ILE A 333 1.18 14.47 4.81
C ILE A 333 0.08 13.74 5.57
N ALA A 334 0.04 13.88 6.90
CA ALA A 334 -0.87 13.12 7.74
C ALA A 334 -2.35 13.38 7.36
N GLY A 335 -3.03 12.31 6.95
CA GLY A 335 -4.45 12.38 6.58
C GLY A 335 -4.75 12.72 5.14
N LYS A 336 -3.75 13.08 4.33
CA LYS A 336 -3.91 13.27 2.89
C LYS A 336 -3.79 11.96 2.15
N LEU A 337 -4.51 11.83 1.04
CA LEU A 337 -4.52 10.65 0.19
C LEU A 337 -3.99 11.01 -1.19
N LYS A 338 -3.05 10.22 -1.72
CA LYS A 338 -2.57 10.33 -3.09
C LYS A 338 -3.41 9.42 -4.00
N ALA A 339 -4.51 9.94 -4.50
CA ALA A 339 -5.34 9.27 -5.50
C ALA A 339 -4.73 9.40 -6.91
N VAL A 340 -5.18 8.56 -7.85
CA VAL A 340 -4.82 8.67 -9.27
C VAL A 340 -5.61 9.84 -9.88
N PRO A 341 -4.96 10.92 -10.37
CA PRO A 341 -5.68 11.95 -11.11
C PRO A 341 -6.30 11.37 -12.40
N ALA A 342 -7.55 11.69 -12.70
CA ALA A 342 -8.22 11.18 -13.89
C ALA A 342 -7.54 11.63 -15.21
N ASP A 343 -6.82 12.75 -15.15
CA ASP A 343 -6.01 13.32 -16.24
C ASP A 343 -4.52 12.93 -16.16
N HIS A 344 -4.15 11.99 -15.30
CA HIS A 344 -2.78 11.53 -15.16
C HIS A 344 -2.23 11.01 -16.50
N GLU A 345 -0.97 11.32 -16.82
CA GLU A 345 -0.34 10.96 -18.10
C GLU A 345 -0.45 9.46 -18.43
N ILE A 346 -0.32 8.59 -17.43
CA ILE A 346 -0.43 7.13 -17.59
C ILE A 346 -1.87 6.72 -17.96
N VAL A 347 -2.90 7.36 -17.39
CA VAL A 347 -4.30 7.15 -17.77
C VAL A 347 -4.51 7.61 -19.21
N ALA A 348 -4.00 8.79 -19.56
CA ALA A 348 -4.08 9.32 -20.92
C ALA A 348 -3.36 8.42 -21.94
N ALA A 349 -2.20 7.88 -21.60
CA ALA A 349 -1.45 6.93 -22.43
C ALA A 349 -2.24 5.61 -22.63
N ALA A 350 -2.80 5.05 -21.56
CA ALA A 350 -3.62 3.85 -21.63
C ALA A 350 -4.85 4.02 -22.54
N ARG A 351 -5.55 5.16 -22.46
CA ARG A 351 -6.67 5.50 -23.33
C ARG A 351 -6.25 5.60 -24.80
N LYS A 352 -5.09 6.18 -25.09
CA LYS A 352 -4.53 6.25 -26.46
C LYS A 352 -4.25 4.87 -27.05
N MET A 353 -3.98 3.89 -26.21
CA MET A 353 -3.82 2.48 -26.63
C MET A 353 -5.15 1.74 -26.77
N GLY A 354 -6.28 2.37 -26.49
CA GLY A 354 -7.61 1.78 -26.59
C GLY A 354 -8.05 1.03 -25.33
N ILE A 355 -7.38 1.19 -24.20
CA ILE A 355 -7.79 0.61 -22.92
C ILE A 355 -9.01 1.38 -22.40
N CYS A 356 -10.09 0.66 -22.10
CA CYS A 356 -11.32 1.21 -21.57
C CYS A 356 -11.24 1.38 -20.06
N PHE A 357 -11.74 2.52 -19.56
CA PHE A 357 -11.88 2.79 -18.12
C PHE A 357 -13.34 2.73 -17.63
N GLY A 358 -14.26 2.36 -18.52
CA GLY A 358 -15.68 2.26 -18.20
C GLY A 358 -16.41 3.59 -18.13
N ASP A 359 -15.80 4.69 -18.54
CA ASP A 359 -16.42 6.03 -18.52
C ASP A 359 -16.71 6.59 -19.93
N GLU A 360 -16.35 5.86 -20.96
CA GLU A 360 -16.61 6.16 -22.36
C GLU A 360 -18.13 6.16 -22.65
N LYS A 361 -18.54 7.00 -23.61
CA LYS A 361 -19.95 7.13 -24.04
C LYS A 361 -20.35 6.10 -25.08
#